data_c6992c4f81b7c6afddd1ca18fb71000a
#
_entry.id   c6992c4f81b7c6afddd1ca18fb71000a
#
_cell.length_a   1.000
_cell.length_b   1.000
_cell.length_c   1.000
_cell.angle_alpha   90.00
_cell.angle_beta   90.00
_cell.angle_gamma   90.00
#
_symmetry.space_group_name_H-M   'P 1'
#
loop_
_entity.id
_entity.type
_entity.pdbx_description
1 polymer ?
#
loop_
_entity_poly.entity_id
_entity_poly.type
_entity_poly.pdbx_seq_one_letter_code
_entity_poly.pdbx_strand_id
1 'polypeptide(L)'
;EEFSTACSYVFTADSKMLVWVRYDESAVKMFSFPLYKGMKPERQEYSDYPGAYSYKYPIAGEVNSKVTVHSFDIKSHVERVVNVPLDADGYIPRIFQTSDPEKVAVVTMNRHQDQMDIYAANPRSRVCKLLVREKNDKYLRESAFSNLKFYGDHFAMVSDRSGYNNIYWYDINGHLVGQ
;
A
#
# COMPACT_ATOMS: atom_id res chain seq x y z
N GLU A 1 -9.77 0.11 -3.22
CA GLU A 1 -10.07 1.04 -4.34
C GLU A 1 -9.48 2.43 -4.14
N GLU A 2 -9.44 2.95 -2.90
CA GLU A 2 -8.94 4.30 -2.58
C GLU A 2 -7.52 4.55 -3.10
N PHE A 3 -6.64 3.56 -3.01
CA PHE A 3 -5.25 3.69 -3.47
C PHE A 3 -5.02 3.18 -4.89
N SER A 4 -6.05 2.90 -5.66
CA SER A 4 -5.97 2.41 -7.05
C SER A 4 -5.00 1.23 -7.22
N THR A 5 -4.96 0.31 -6.24
CA THR A 5 -4.03 -0.81 -6.21
C THR A 5 -4.54 -1.94 -7.09
N ALA A 6 -3.89 -2.18 -8.21
CA ALA A 6 -4.21 -3.29 -9.10
C ALA A 6 -3.59 -4.63 -8.64
N CYS A 7 -2.52 -4.56 -7.84
CA CYS A 7 -1.77 -5.73 -7.38
C CYS A 7 -1.21 -5.46 -5.98
N SER A 8 -1.50 -6.36 -5.04
CA SER A 8 -1.05 -6.26 -3.65
C SER A 8 -0.03 -7.34 -3.29
N TYR A 9 0.76 -7.79 -4.26
CA TYR A 9 1.84 -8.75 -4.03
C TYR A 9 3.08 -8.42 -4.86
N VAL A 10 4.23 -8.86 -4.40
CA VAL A 10 5.52 -8.79 -5.10
C VAL A 10 6.35 -10.04 -4.79
N PHE A 11 7.29 -10.35 -5.68
CA PHE A 11 8.37 -11.30 -5.39
C PHE A 11 9.61 -10.55 -4.92
N THR A 12 10.46 -11.21 -4.13
CA THR A 12 11.83 -10.74 -3.91
C THR A 12 12.63 -10.78 -5.22
N ALA A 13 13.70 -9.99 -5.33
CA ALA A 13 14.48 -9.89 -6.56
C ALA A 13 15.05 -11.24 -7.05
N ASP A 14 15.29 -12.17 -6.14
CA ASP A 14 15.74 -13.56 -6.45
C ASP A 14 14.57 -14.53 -6.69
N SER A 15 13.33 -14.05 -6.67
CA SER A 15 12.09 -14.81 -6.84
C SER A 15 11.88 -15.98 -5.86
N LYS A 16 12.56 -15.97 -4.70
CA LYS A 16 12.44 -17.05 -3.70
C LYS A 16 11.33 -16.83 -2.69
N MET A 17 10.89 -15.61 -2.52
CA MET A 17 9.80 -15.24 -1.60
C MET A 17 8.70 -14.54 -2.35
N LEU A 18 7.45 -14.92 -2.09
CA LEU A 18 6.26 -14.15 -2.44
C LEU A 18 5.87 -13.33 -1.20
N VAL A 19 5.57 -12.06 -1.38
CA VAL A 19 5.10 -11.15 -0.32
C VAL A 19 3.82 -10.49 -0.76
N TRP A 20 2.80 -10.45 0.11
CA TRP A 20 1.50 -9.84 -0.22
C TRP A 20 0.87 -9.15 0.97
N VAL A 21 -0.05 -8.24 0.69
CA VAL A 21 -0.91 -7.60 1.68
C VAL A 21 -2.19 -8.41 1.81
N ARG A 22 -2.56 -8.76 3.05
CA ARG A 22 -3.84 -9.38 3.39
C ARG A 22 -4.74 -8.33 4.01
N TYR A 23 -5.98 -8.28 3.53
CA TYR A 23 -7.04 -7.40 4.02
C TYR A 23 -8.06 -8.25 4.80
N ASP A 24 -8.30 -7.89 6.05
CA ASP A 24 -9.40 -8.43 6.84
C ASP A 24 -10.51 -7.39 6.95
N GLU A 25 -11.56 -7.60 6.19
CA GLU A 25 -12.73 -6.72 6.12
C GLU A 25 -13.92 -7.27 6.93
N SER A 26 -13.69 -8.22 7.84
CA SER A 26 -14.76 -8.89 8.60
C SER A 26 -15.60 -7.90 9.40
N ALA A 27 -14.98 -6.85 9.96
CA ALA A 27 -15.62 -5.79 10.73
C ALA A 27 -16.12 -4.60 9.90
N VAL A 28 -15.80 -4.55 8.60
CA VAL A 28 -16.20 -3.43 7.73
C VAL A 28 -17.65 -3.60 7.32
N LYS A 29 -18.43 -2.53 7.46
CA LYS A 29 -19.86 -2.51 7.12
C LYS A 29 -20.09 -2.47 5.61
N MET A 30 -21.21 -3.01 5.18
CA MET A 30 -21.69 -2.89 3.80
C MET A 30 -22.23 -1.49 3.55
N PHE A 31 -21.89 -0.93 2.41
CA PHE A 31 -22.47 0.30 1.89
C PHE A 31 -23.11 0.03 0.53
N SER A 32 -24.29 0.62 0.27
CA SER A 32 -25.03 0.43 -0.98
C SER A 32 -25.15 1.74 -1.73
N PHE A 33 -24.74 1.73 -3.00
CA PHE A 33 -24.94 2.84 -3.92
C PHE A 33 -26.14 2.55 -4.83
N PRO A 34 -27.07 3.50 -5.01
CA PRO A 34 -28.06 3.39 -6.07
C PRO A 34 -27.37 3.57 -7.44
N LEU A 35 -27.62 2.64 -8.36
CA LEU A 35 -27.13 2.74 -9.73
C LEU A 35 -28.32 2.99 -10.68
N TYR A 36 -28.18 4.02 -11.50
CA TYR A 36 -29.18 4.41 -12.48
C TYR A 36 -28.78 3.96 -13.87
N LYS A 37 -29.78 3.89 -14.79
CA LYS A 37 -29.56 3.54 -16.19
C LYS A 37 -28.44 4.41 -16.81
N GLY A 38 -27.55 3.76 -17.53
CA GLY A 38 -26.37 4.41 -18.12
C GLY A 38 -25.09 4.26 -17.31
N MET A 39 -25.17 4.01 -16.00
CA MET A 39 -23.98 3.76 -15.18
C MET A 39 -23.40 2.36 -15.42
N LYS A 40 -24.28 1.37 -15.64
CA LYS A 40 -23.98 0.00 -16.04
C LYS A 40 -25.05 -0.50 -17.02
N PRO A 41 -25.02 -0.04 -18.29
CA PRO A 41 -26.11 -0.23 -19.24
C PRO A 41 -26.36 -1.71 -19.60
N GLU A 42 -25.40 -2.58 -19.41
CA GLU A 42 -25.52 -4.03 -19.63
C GLU A 42 -26.40 -4.74 -18.59
N ARG A 43 -26.73 -4.10 -17.48
CA ARG A 43 -27.56 -4.68 -16.41
C ARG A 43 -29.02 -4.27 -16.58
N GLN A 44 -29.89 -5.24 -16.83
CA GLN A 44 -31.34 -5.03 -17.03
C GLN A 44 -32.03 -4.45 -15.78
N GLU A 45 -31.56 -4.79 -14.58
CA GLU A 45 -32.11 -4.28 -13.32
C GLU A 45 -32.08 -2.77 -13.18
N TYR A 46 -31.30 -2.06 -14.03
CA TYR A 46 -31.20 -0.60 -14.01
C TYR A 46 -32.03 0.08 -15.10
N SER A 47 -32.90 -0.64 -15.80
CA SER A 47 -33.66 -0.07 -16.92
C SER A 47 -34.76 0.87 -16.47
N ASP A 48 -35.56 0.49 -15.48
CA ASP A 48 -36.75 1.23 -15.03
C ASP A 48 -36.61 1.78 -13.61
N TYR A 49 -35.97 1.00 -12.73
CA TYR A 49 -35.71 1.38 -11.35
C TYR A 49 -34.20 1.35 -11.06
N PRO A 50 -33.71 2.15 -10.08
CA PRO A 50 -32.32 2.07 -9.70
C PRO A 50 -31.99 0.69 -9.14
N GLY A 51 -30.91 0.09 -9.62
CA GLY A 51 -30.28 -1.07 -9.02
C GLY A 51 -29.44 -0.67 -7.80
N ALA A 52 -28.95 -1.64 -7.05
CA ALA A 52 -28.04 -1.42 -5.93
C ALA A 52 -26.70 -2.08 -6.19
N TYR A 53 -25.61 -1.34 -5.95
CA TYR A 53 -24.26 -1.88 -5.90
C TYR A 53 -23.76 -1.80 -4.45
N SER A 54 -23.62 -2.96 -3.83
CA SER A 54 -23.25 -3.08 -2.42
C SER A 54 -21.89 -3.71 -2.27
N TYR A 55 -21.03 -3.10 -1.47
CA TYR A 55 -19.72 -3.64 -1.11
C TYR A 55 -19.29 -3.11 0.26
N LYS A 56 -18.27 -3.71 0.83
CA LYS A 56 -17.70 -3.26 2.10
C LYS A 56 -16.99 -1.93 1.90
N TYR A 57 -17.43 -0.89 2.62
CA TYR A 57 -16.89 0.45 2.50
C TYR A 57 -16.95 1.17 3.85
N PRO A 58 -15.80 1.45 4.47
CA PRO A 58 -15.76 2.19 5.73
C PRO A 58 -15.99 3.69 5.45
N ILE A 59 -17.17 4.18 5.76
CA ILE A 59 -17.41 5.63 5.73
C ILE A 59 -16.61 6.32 6.84
N ALA A 60 -16.51 7.67 6.78
CA ALA A 60 -15.77 8.45 7.76
C ALA A 60 -16.23 8.12 9.20
N GLY A 61 -15.27 7.85 10.09
CA GLY A 61 -15.50 7.46 11.49
C GLY A 61 -15.80 5.97 11.72
N GLU A 62 -16.02 5.17 10.69
CA GLU A 62 -16.28 3.74 10.82
C GLU A 62 -14.97 2.91 10.82
N VAL A 63 -15.11 1.63 11.24
CA VAL A 63 -14.00 0.69 11.33
C VAL A 63 -13.40 0.43 9.94
N ASN A 64 -12.08 0.56 9.83
CA ASN A 64 -11.33 0.27 8.62
C ASN A 64 -10.97 -1.22 8.51
N SER A 65 -10.58 -1.66 7.31
CA SER A 65 -9.97 -2.98 7.09
C SER A 65 -8.70 -3.11 7.92
N LYS A 66 -8.47 -4.27 8.52
CA LYS A 66 -7.18 -4.59 9.13
C LYS A 66 -6.26 -5.15 8.07
N VAL A 67 -5.09 -4.54 7.91
CA VAL A 67 -4.12 -4.94 6.89
C VAL A 67 -2.87 -5.52 7.53
N THR A 68 -2.35 -6.59 6.94
CA THR A 68 -1.13 -7.28 7.37
C THR A 68 -0.29 -7.68 6.15
N VAL A 69 1.03 -7.74 6.33
CA VAL A 69 1.93 -8.23 5.29
C VAL A 69 2.29 -9.68 5.59
N HIS A 70 2.14 -10.53 4.60
CA HIS A 70 2.47 -11.94 4.64
C HIS A 70 3.59 -12.26 3.66
N SER A 71 4.34 -13.30 3.96
CA SER A 71 5.38 -13.82 3.07
C SER A 71 5.31 -15.33 2.98
N PHE A 72 5.68 -15.87 1.82
CA PHE A 72 5.74 -17.30 1.54
C PHE A 72 7.09 -17.65 0.93
N ASP A 73 7.79 -18.57 1.55
CA ASP A 73 9.05 -19.13 1.03
C ASP A 73 8.71 -20.24 0.04
N ILE A 74 9.05 -20.01 -1.23
CA ILE A 74 8.69 -20.92 -2.34
C ILE A 74 9.36 -22.30 -2.18
N LYS A 75 10.56 -22.35 -1.62
CA LYS A 75 11.30 -23.62 -1.47
C LYS A 75 10.81 -24.42 -0.26
N SER A 76 10.63 -23.78 0.88
CA SER A 76 10.24 -24.47 2.13
C SER A 76 8.74 -24.54 2.35
N HIS A 77 7.94 -23.84 1.53
CA HIS A 77 6.48 -23.71 1.65
C HIS A 77 6.03 -23.15 3.01
N VAL A 78 6.83 -22.29 3.62
CA VAL A 78 6.55 -21.68 4.92
C VAL A 78 5.98 -20.30 4.75
N GLU A 79 4.78 -20.09 5.28
CA GLU A 79 4.15 -18.77 5.39
C GLU A 79 4.56 -18.07 6.69
N ARG A 80 4.70 -16.74 6.65
CA ARG A 80 5.00 -15.89 7.82
C ARG A 80 4.24 -14.59 7.74
N VAL A 81 3.94 -14.02 8.90
CA VAL A 81 3.49 -12.63 9.01
C VAL A 81 4.73 -11.75 9.20
N VAL A 82 4.89 -10.73 8.37
CA VAL A 82 5.98 -9.76 8.47
C VAL A 82 5.59 -8.68 9.47
N ASN A 83 6.48 -8.35 10.42
CA ASN A 83 6.19 -7.42 11.51
C ASN A 83 6.36 -5.95 11.05
N VAL A 84 5.51 -5.51 10.12
CA VAL A 84 5.50 -4.13 9.65
C VAL A 84 4.90 -3.23 10.74
N PRO A 85 5.63 -2.18 11.19
CA PRO A 85 5.05 -1.21 12.11
C PRO A 85 3.91 -0.44 11.43
N LEU A 86 2.69 -0.59 11.97
CA LEU A 86 1.49 0.01 11.43
C LEU A 86 0.49 0.26 12.55
N ASP A 87 -0.19 1.40 12.52
CA ASP A 87 -1.32 1.69 13.39
C ASP A 87 -2.47 0.71 13.13
N ALA A 88 -3.28 0.44 14.16
CA ALA A 88 -4.34 -0.58 14.08
C ALA A 88 -5.39 -0.30 12.99
N ASP A 89 -5.56 0.96 12.59
CA ASP A 89 -6.47 1.45 11.54
C ASP A 89 -5.73 2.08 10.34
N GLY A 90 -4.41 1.90 10.27
CA GLY A 90 -3.55 2.40 9.18
C GLY A 90 -3.71 1.61 7.88
N TYR A 91 -3.02 2.09 6.86
CA TYR A 91 -3.06 1.54 5.51
C TYR A 91 -1.70 1.02 5.06
N ILE A 92 -1.72 0.08 4.12
CA ILE A 92 -0.56 -0.34 3.32
C ILE A 92 -0.89 -0.06 1.84
N PRO A 93 -0.70 1.19 1.37
CA PRO A 93 -1.08 1.55 0.02
C PRO A 93 -0.26 0.85 -1.06
N ARG A 94 1.03 0.54 -0.80
CA ARG A 94 1.92 -0.08 -1.79
C ARG A 94 2.94 -1.01 -1.15
N ILE A 95 3.31 -2.02 -1.91
CA ILE A 95 4.53 -2.82 -1.69
C ILE A 95 5.33 -2.86 -2.99
N PHE A 96 6.65 -2.88 -2.89
CA PHE A 96 7.55 -2.86 -4.06
C PHE A 96 8.64 -3.91 -3.91
N GLN A 97 9.02 -4.50 -5.03
CA GLN A 97 10.27 -5.23 -5.13
C GLN A 97 11.43 -4.25 -5.01
N THR A 98 12.44 -4.61 -4.24
CA THR A 98 13.70 -3.86 -4.19
C THR A 98 14.77 -4.56 -5.03
N SER A 99 15.93 -3.92 -5.19
CA SER A 99 17.09 -4.57 -5.81
C SER A 99 17.76 -5.59 -4.89
N ASP A 100 17.54 -5.50 -3.57
CA ASP A 100 18.06 -6.43 -2.58
C ASP A 100 17.20 -7.71 -2.58
N PRO A 101 17.80 -8.90 -2.87
CA PRO A 101 17.06 -10.16 -2.93
C PRO A 101 16.44 -10.58 -1.58
N GLU A 102 16.89 -10.01 -0.48
CA GLU A 102 16.38 -10.32 0.85
C GLU A 102 15.30 -9.35 1.35
N LYS A 103 14.97 -8.29 0.59
CA LYS A 103 14.08 -7.23 1.05
C LYS A 103 13.02 -6.86 0.03
N VAL A 104 11.90 -6.43 0.55
CA VAL A 104 10.86 -5.71 -0.19
C VAL A 104 10.62 -4.36 0.50
N ALA A 105 10.15 -3.38 -0.25
CA ALA A 105 9.72 -2.11 0.35
C ALA A 105 8.23 -2.16 0.65
N VAL A 106 7.87 -1.81 1.88
CA VAL A 106 6.48 -1.68 2.32
C VAL A 106 6.22 -0.23 2.67
N VAL A 107 5.22 0.34 2.02
CA VAL A 107 4.74 1.69 2.33
C VAL A 107 3.57 1.57 3.28
N THR A 108 3.63 2.25 4.42
CA THR A 108 2.53 2.36 5.38
C THR A 108 2.05 3.79 5.45
N MET A 109 0.80 3.99 5.84
CA MET A 109 0.19 5.29 6.00
C MET A 109 -0.76 5.28 7.19
N ASN A 110 -0.77 6.35 7.97
CA ASN A 110 -1.73 6.49 9.06
C ASN A 110 -3.15 6.78 8.54
N ARG A 111 -4.16 6.67 9.41
CA ARG A 111 -5.56 6.88 9.05
C ARG A 111 -5.85 8.30 8.51
N HIS A 112 -5.17 9.32 9.03
CA HIS A 112 -5.32 10.70 8.57
C HIS A 112 -4.63 10.99 7.24
N GLN A 113 -3.82 10.05 6.73
CA GLN A 113 -3.10 10.18 5.46
C GLN A 113 -2.14 11.37 5.41
N ASP A 114 -1.65 11.80 6.57
CA ASP A 114 -0.70 12.90 6.71
C ASP A 114 0.71 12.42 7.08
N GLN A 115 0.87 11.13 7.39
CA GLN A 115 2.16 10.49 7.61
C GLN A 115 2.26 9.17 6.82
N MET A 116 3.38 9.03 6.11
CA MET A 116 3.77 7.84 5.38
C MET A 116 5.15 7.39 5.82
N ASP A 117 5.32 6.08 6.00
CA ASP A 117 6.59 5.45 6.28
C ASP A 117 6.93 4.43 5.20
N ILE A 118 8.18 4.42 4.77
CA ILE A 118 8.72 3.43 3.83
C ILE A 118 9.65 2.52 4.63
N TYR A 119 9.35 1.23 4.68
CA TYR A 119 10.15 0.22 5.36
C TYR A 119 10.84 -0.71 4.36
N ALA A 120 12.13 -1.00 4.60
CA ALA A 120 12.75 -2.20 4.06
C ALA A 120 12.38 -3.38 4.96
N ALA A 121 11.61 -4.31 4.44
CA ALA A 121 11.12 -5.49 5.15
C ALA A 121 11.84 -6.75 4.64
N ASN A 122 12.45 -7.52 5.54
CA ASN A 122 12.99 -8.83 5.21
C ASN A 122 11.87 -9.87 5.43
N PRO A 123 11.33 -10.50 4.37
CA PRO A 123 10.20 -11.40 4.47
C PRO A 123 10.53 -12.72 5.17
N ARG A 124 11.81 -13.09 5.27
CA ARG A 124 12.26 -14.32 5.92
C ARG A 124 12.46 -14.13 7.43
N SER A 125 13.17 -13.07 7.83
CA SER A 125 13.40 -12.75 9.25
C SER A 125 12.24 -12.00 9.90
N ARG A 126 11.34 -11.43 9.08
CA ARG A 126 10.19 -10.60 9.47
C ARG A 126 10.57 -9.22 10.04
N VAL A 127 11.83 -8.85 9.98
CA VAL A 127 12.35 -7.58 10.49
C VAL A 127 12.10 -6.47 9.48
N CYS A 128 11.64 -5.32 9.95
CA CYS A 128 11.46 -4.11 9.17
C CYS A 128 12.38 -2.99 9.67
N LYS A 129 13.03 -2.30 8.74
CA LYS A 129 13.84 -1.10 8.99
C LYS A 129 13.17 0.09 8.33
N LEU A 130 12.93 1.16 9.08
CA LEU A 130 12.46 2.43 8.52
C LEU A 130 13.54 3.02 7.60
N LEU A 131 13.16 3.34 6.36
CA LEU A 131 14.01 4.02 5.39
C LEU A 131 13.71 5.53 5.36
N VAL A 132 12.44 5.88 5.16
CA VAL A 132 12.00 7.27 5.04
C VAL A 132 10.67 7.44 5.77
N ARG A 133 10.53 8.57 6.46
CA ARG A 133 9.26 9.08 6.97
C ARG A 133 8.93 10.39 6.26
N GLU A 134 7.75 10.44 5.68
CA GLU A 134 7.19 11.62 5.04
C GLU A 134 6.00 12.11 5.85
N LYS A 135 5.92 13.42 6.07
CA LYS A 135 4.78 14.06 6.75
C LYS A 135 4.34 15.30 5.99
N ASN A 136 3.05 15.58 6.07
CA ASN A 136 2.45 16.79 5.53
C ASN A 136 1.43 17.33 6.52
N ASP A 137 1.29 18.63 6.65
CA ASP A 137 0.36 19.26 7.59
C ASP A 137 -1.11 19.09 7.19
N LYS A 138 -1.37 18.61 5.97
CA LYS A 138 -2.72 18.38 5.44
C LYS A 138 -2.92 16.92 5.08
N TYR A 139 -2.37 16.46 3.96
CA TYR A 139 -2.42 15.09 3.47
C TYR A 139 -1.30 14.81 2.47
N LEU A 140 -0.94 13.56 2.33
CA LEU A 140 0.03 13.10 1.33
C LEU A 140 -0.69 12.71 0.04
N ARG A 141 -0.15 13.16 -1.09
CA ARG A 141 -0.69 12.82 -2.41
C ARG A 141 -0.31 11.40 -2.83
N GLU A 142 -1.11 10.80 -3.67
CA GLU A 142 -0.82 9.45 -4.21
C GLU A 142 0.56 9.37 -4.88
N SER A 143 1.04 10.44 -5.52
CA SER A 143 2.38 10.50 -6.12
C SER A 143 3.51 10.20 -5.13
N ALA A 144 3.34 10.54 -3.85
CA ALA A 144 4.36 10.29 -2.83
C ALA A 144 4.59 8.80 -2.55
N PHE A 145 3.57 7.96 -2.66
CA PHE A 145 3.68 6.51 -2.40
C PHE A 145 3.60 5.63 -3.64
N SER A 146 3.24 6.17 -4.81
CA SER A 146 3.13 5.41 -6.06
C SER A 146 4.38 5.49 -6.92
N ASN A 147 5.21 6.52 -6.75
CA ASN A 147 6.40 6.79 -7.57
C ASN A 147 7.69 6.44 -6.82
N LEU A 148 7.76 5.24 -6.26
CA LEU A 148 8.96 4.70 -5.62
C LEU A 148 9.64 3.71 -6.56
N LYS A 149 10.94 3.91 -6.85
CA LYS A 149 11.71 3.04 -7.75
C LYS A 149 13.08 2.73 -7.16
N PHE A 150 13.46 1.46 -7.21
CA PHE A 150 14.74 0.96 -6.72
C PHE A 150 15.72 0.72 -7.88
N TYR A 151 16.99 1.11 -7.67
CA TYR A 151 18.08 1.02 -8.64
C TYR A 151 19.37 0.60 -7.92
N GLY A 152 19.73 -0.67 -8.00
CA GLY A 152 20.92 -1.17 -7.31
C GLY A 152 20.87 -0.89 -5.81
N ASP A 153 21.80 -0.10 -5.31
CA ASP A 153 21.95 0.29 -3.91
C ASP A 153 21.26 1.63 -3.55
N HIS A 154 20.39 2.14 -4.44
CA HIS A 154 19.67 3.39 -4.27
C HIS A 154 18.17 3.24 -4.58
N PHE A 155 17.39 4.23 -4.17
CA PHE A 155 16.01 4.40 -4.62
C PHE A 155 15.65 5.89 -4.78
N ALA A 156 14.67 6.13 -5.65
CA ALA A 156 14.09 7.44 -5.89
C ALA A 156 12.64 7.48 -5.45
N MET A 157 12.22 8.59 -4.89
CA MET A 157 10.82 8.90 -4.63
C MET A 157 10.48 10.34 -5.02
N VAL A 158 9.21 10.59 -5.32
CA VAL A 158 8.70 11.95 -5.56
C VAL A 158 8.11 12.49 -4.26
N SER A 159 8.43 13.73 -3.93
CA SER A 159 7.85 14.43 -2.77
C SER A 159 7.69 15.91 -3.04
N ASP A 160 6.66 16.52 -2.46
CA ASP A 160 6.40 17.96 -2.49
C ASP A 160 6.78 18.67 -1.18
N ARG A 161 7.57 18.01 -0.33
CA ARG A 161 8.04 18.54 0.99
C ARG A 161 8.73 19.91 0.92
N SER A 162 9.32 20.24 -0.22
CA SER A 162 9.97 21.55 -0.47
C SER A 162 9.03 22.60 -1.09
N GLY A 163 7.73 22.30 -1.21
CA GLY A 163 6.72 23.14 -1.85
C GLY A 163 6.48 22.84 -3.33
N TYR A 164 7.33 22.05 -3.97
CA TYR A 164 7.23 21.61 -5.36
C TYR A 164 7.51 20.11 -5.46
N ASN A 165 6.92 19.43 -6.43
CA ASN A 165 7.23 18.03 -6.71
C ASN A 165 8.67 17.91 -7.21
N ASN A 166 9.52 17.30 -6.39
CA ASN A 166 10.91 17.00 -6.70
C ASN A 166 11.18 15.50 -6.57
N ILE A 167 12.22 15.03 -7.25
CA ILE A 167 12.73 13.68 -7.10
C ILE A 167 13.81 13.70 -6.02
N TYR A 168 13.61 12.88 -4.99
CA TYR A 168 14.57 12.68 -3.91
C TYR A 168 15.27 11.34 -4.09
N TRP A 169 16.60 11.37 -4.03
CA TRP A 169 17.45 10.22 -4.24
C TRP A 169 18.07 9.77 -2.92
N TYR A 170 17.86 8.51 -2.58
CA TYR A 170 18.30 7.90 -1.32
C TYR A 170 19.21 6.70 -1.57
N ASP A 171 20.13 6.43 -0.65
CA ASP A 171 20.76 5.12 -0.57
C ASP A 171 19.78 4.06 -0.05
N ILE A 172 20.15 2.78 -0.18
CA ILE A 172 19.30 1.65 0.25
C ILE A 172 19.06 1.62 1.78
N ASN A 173 19.77 2.40 2.55
CA ASN A 173 19.62 2.54 3.99
C ASN A 173 18.68 3.69 4.40
N GLY A 174 18.25 4.50 3.45
CA GLY A 174 17.34 5.63 3.65
C GLY A 174 18.05 6.95 3.91
N HIS A 175 19.36 7.08 3.64
CA HIS A 175 20.04 8.36 3.72
C HIS A 175 19.83 9.14 2.41
N LEU A 176 19.42 10.40 2.53
CA LEU A 176 19.24 11.27 1.38
C LEU A 176 20.61 11.57 0.74
N VAL A 177 20.72 11.28 -0.55
CA VAL A 177 21.94 11.49 -1.35
C VAL A 177 21.83 12.76 -2.18
N GLY A 178 20.62 13.09 -2.66
CA GLY A 178 20.41 14.26 -3.50
C GLY A 178 18.94 14.54 -3.81
N GLN A 179 18.73 15.68 -4.44
CA GLN A 179 17.43 16.18 -4.89
C GLN A 179 17.58 16.69 -6.32
#